data_8166a688fe74cd774218adee221fa706
#
_entry.id   8166a688fe74cd774218adee221fa706
#
_cell.length_a   1.000
_cell.length_b   1.000
_cell.length_c   1.000
_cell.angle_alpha   90.00
_cell.angle_beta   90.00
_cell.angle_gamma   90.00
#
_symmetry.space_group_name_H-M   'P 1'
#
loop_
_entity.id
_entity.type
_entity.pdbx_description
1 polymer ?
#
loop_
_entity_poly.entity_id
_entity_poly.type
_entity_poly.pdbx_seq_one_letter_code
_entity_poly.pdbx_strand_id
1 'polypeptide(L)'
;MSRLRRAGRSGWPVAGGDCHSLGGVTNDYIKTGSPIYARSFEIIREEANLGRFPEDVEPVVVRMIHAAADPAIADLIAFTPGVAAAALNALEAGAPILCDASMVATGIIRSRLPEHTRIICHIKDPRLPAIAEAKGCTKTAAAVDLWQEDGLLNGAVVAIGNAPTALFRVLEVIHEYFVD
;
A
#
# COMPACT_ATOMS: atom_id res chain seq x y z
N MET A 1 -34.02 40.32 3.02
CA MET A 1 -34.26 39.77 1.67
C MET A 1 -33.06 40.10 0.81
N SER A 2 -32.09 39.20 0.73
CA SER A 2 -30.87 39.35 -0.08
C SER A 2 -30.84 38.25 -1.12
N ARG A 3 -30.83 38.64 -2.41
CA ARG A 3 -30.87 37.74 -3.56
C ARG A 3 -29.47 37.16 -3.80
N LEU A 4 -29.31 35.85 -3.62
CA LEU A 4 -28.15 35.09 -4.08
C LEU A 4 -28.13 35.08 -5.62
N ARG A 5 -27.10 35.71 -6.20
CA ARG A 5 -26.81 35.65 -7.64
C ARG A 5 -26.18 34.27 -7.92
N ARG A 6 -26.80 33.50 -8.81
CA ARG A 6 -26.26 32.30 -9.40
C ARG A 6 -25.03 32.66 -10.24
N ALA A 7 -23.84 32.13 -9.85
CA ALA A 7 -22.68 32.17 -10.71
C ALA A 7 -22.88 31.23 -11.91
N GLY A 8 -22.70 31.80 -13.12
CA GLY A 8 -22.87 31.10 -14.38
C GLY A 8 -21.84 29.98 -14.54
N ARG A 9 -22.28 28.88 -15.11
CA ARG A 9 -21.40 27.76 -15.55
C ARG A 9 -20.51 28.30 -16.67
N SER A 10 -19.22 28.42 -16.41
CA SER A 10 -18.22 28.56 -17.46
C SER A 10 -18.09 27.21 -18.18
N GLY A 11 -18.76 27.10 -19.33
CA GLY A 11 -18.55 25.96 -20.23
C GLY A 11 -17.12 26.00 -20.75
N TRP A 12 -16.42 24.90 -20.62
CA TRP A 12 -15.17 24.67 -21.35
C TRP A 12 -15.50 24.71 -22.84
N PRO A 13 -14.75 25.48 -23.67
CA PRO A 13 -14.96 25.43 -25.11
C PRO A 13 -14.54 24.03 -25.59
N VAL A 14 -15.53 23.24 -26.03
CA VAL A 14 -15.27 22.04 -26.82
C VAL A 14 -14.94 22.54 -28.22
N ALA A 15 -13.68 22.79 -28.49
CA ALA A 15 -13.20 23.00 -29.85
C ALA A 15 -13.34 21.67 -30.58
N GLY A 16 -14.38 21.56 -31.42
CA GLY A 16 -14.43 20.56 -32.47
C GLY A 16 -13.40 20.91 -33.54
N GLY A 17 -12.16 20.46 -33.33
CA GLY A 17 -11.06 20.53 -34.27
C GLY A 17 -10.51 19.15 -34.44
N ASP A 18 -10.36 18.74 -35.70
CA ASP A 18 -9.75 17.47 -36.09
C ASP A 18 -8.46 17.22 -35.33
N CYS A 19 -8.38 16.08 -34.67
CA CYS A 19 -7.26 15.65 -33.83
C CYS A 19 -5.96 15.36 -34.64
N HIS A 20 -5.85 15.86 -35.86
CA HIS A 20 -4.76 15.55 -36.81
C HIS A 20 -3.78 16.70 -37.12
N SER A 21 -3.87 17.86 -36.42
CA SER A 21 -2.96 18.98 -36.68
C SER A 21 -2.40 19.67 -35.44
N LEU A 22 -2.13 18.97 -34.38
CA LEU A 22 -1.17 19.46 -33.38
C LEU A 22 0.21 19.17 -33.98
N GLY A 23 0.84 20.19 -34.53
CA GLY A 23 2.20 20.13 -35.06
C GLY A 23 3.11 19.43 -34.07
N GLY A 24 3.86 18.44 -34.54
CA GLY A 24 4.52 17.40 -33.79
C GLY A 24 5.36 17.89 -32.60
N VAL A 25 4.74 18.00 -31.44
CA VAL A 25 5.45 18.03 -30.18
C VAL A 25 5.80 16.58 -29.86
N THR A 26 6.99 16.14 -30.30
CA THR A 26 7.56 14.90 -29.84
C THR A 26 8.07 15.14 -28.42
N ASN A 27 7.30 14.76 -27.41
CA ASN A 27 7.83 14.73 -26.05
C ASN A 27 8.94 13.67 -25.98
N ASP A 28 10.14 14.09 -25.65
CA ASP A 28 11.26 13.20 -25.39
C ASP A 28 11.12 12.65 -23.97
N TYR A 29 10.68 11.39 -23.85
CA TYR A 29 10.51 10.72 -22.58
C TYR A 29 10.85 9.23 -22.69
N ILE A 30 11.21 8.62 -21.56
CA ILE A 30 11.49 7.19 -21.47
C ILE A 30 10.15 6.42 -21.65
N LYS A 31 10.08 5.59 -22.71
CA LYS A 31 8.82 4.94 -23.14
C LYS A 31 8.59 3.55 -22.55
N THR A 32 9.59 2.96 -21.89
CA THR A 32 9.53 1.58 -21.38
C THR A 32 9.67 1.54 -19.86
N GLY A 33 8.97 0.61 -19.21
CA GLY A 33 8.84 0.59 -17.74
C GLY A 33 10.18 0.40 -17.01
N SER A 34 11.02 -0.56 -17.43
CA SER A 34 12.26 -0.86 -16.72
C SER A 34 13.22 0.33 -16.61
N PRO A 35 13.55 1.06 -17.71
CA PRO A 35 14.36 2.28 -17.62
C PRO A 35 13.69 3.40 -16.81
N ILE A 36 12.35 3.51 -16.81
CA ILE A 36 11.65 4.49 -15.96
C ILE A 36 11.92 4.19 -14.48
N TYR A 37 11.77 2.92 -14.06
CA TYR A 37 12.06 2.52 -12.67
C TYR A 37 13.53 2.79 -12.32
N ALA A 38 14.48 2.41 -13.17
CA ALA A 38 15.90 2.63 -12.93
C ALA A 38 16.19 4.11 -12.72
N ARG A 39 15.74 4.97 -13.63
CA ARG A 39 15.95 6.42 -13.53
C ARG A 39 15.28 7.04 -12.31
N SER A 40 14.05 6.62 -11.99
CA SER A 40 13.37 7.09 -10.78
C SER A 40 14.13 6.69 -9.51
N PHE A 41 14.64 5.47 -9.43
CA PHE A 41 15.38 5.00 -8.26
C PHE A 41 16.75 5.70 -8.12
N GLU A 42 17.41 6.07 -9.23
CA GLU A 42 18.61 6.90 -9.20
C GLU A 42 18.32 8.27 -8.58
N ILE A 43 17.30 8.97 -9.10
CA ILE A 43 16.87 10.28 -8.59
C ILE A 43 16.52 10.20 -7.10
N ILE A 44 15.79 9.20 -6.68
CA ILE A 44 15.43 9.01 -5.27
C ILE A 44 16.68 8.84 -4.40
N ARG A 45 17.68 8.10 -4.86
CA ARG A 45 18.94 7.91 -4.12
C ARG A 45 19.79 9.17 -4.04
N GLU A 46 19.66 10.07 -5.02
CA GLU A 46 20.33 11.37 -5.02
C GLU A 46 19.63 12.38 -4.08
N GLU A 47 18.32 12.34 -3.99
CA GLU A 47 17.50 13.36 -3.31
C GLU A 47 17.08 13.00 -1.89
N ALA A 48 16.85 11.71 -1.61
CA ALA A 48 16.30 11.27 -0.33
C ALA A 48 17.38 11.01 0.72
N ASN A 49 17.05 11.26 1.99
CA ASN A 49 17.91 10.94 3.13
C ASN A 49 17.91 9.43 3.43
N LEU A 50 18.67 8.66 2.67
CA LEU A 50 18.72 7.20 2.79
C LEU A 50 19.79 6.67 3.74
N GLY A 51 20.76 7.50 4.16
CA GLY A 51 21.91 7.05 4.97
C GLY A 51 21.56 6.45 6.34
N ARG A 52 20.34 6.60 6.81
CA ARG A 52 19.85 6.01 8.08
C ARG A 52 19.32 4.58 7.94
N PHE A 53 19.11 4.10 6.72
CA PHE A 53 18.51 2.79 6.47
C PHE A 53 19.60 1.74 6.23
N PRO A 54 19.49 0.55 6.85
CA PRO A 54 20.32 -0.59 6.53
C PRO A 54 20.15 -1.04 5.07
N GLU A 55 21.15 -1.74 4.55
CA GLU A 55 21.20 -2.19 3.16
C GLU A 55 19.98 -3.05 2.74
N ASP A 56 19.44 -3.84 3.67
CA ASP A 56 18.25 -4.67 3.43
C ASP A 56 16.93 -3.88 3.45
N VAL A 57 16.88 -2.74 4.13
CA VAL A 57 15.69 -1.87 4.24
C VAL A 57 15.65 -0.80 3.14
N GLU A 58 16.81 -0.27 2.72
CA GLU A 58 16.92 0.81 1.73
C GLU A 58 16.09 0.54 0.46
N PRO A 59 16.13 -0.66 -0.18
CA PRO A 59 15.35 -0.93 -1.38
C PRO A 59 13.83 -0.86 -1.15
N VAL A 60 13.35 -1.14 0.06
CA VAL A 60 11.93 -1.00 0.43
C VAL A 60 11.57 0.47 0.50
N VAL A 61 12.40 1.29 1.17
CA VAL A 61 12.22 2.73 1.30
C VAL A 61 12.20 3.42 -0.06
N VAL A 62 13.14 3.09 -0.95
CA VAL A 62 13.17 3.63 -2.32
C VAL A 62 11.88 3.35 -3.08
N ARG A 63 11.29 2.17 -2.90
CA ARG A 63 9.99 1.82 -3.51
C ARG A 63 8.83 2.57 -2.89
N MET A 64 8.86 2.82 -1.58
CA MET A 64 7.86 3.64 -0.89
C MET A 64 7.88 5.08 -1.40
N ILE A 65 9.08 5.67 -1.51
CA ILE A 65 9.28 7.02 -2.06
C ILE A 65 8.80 7.07 -3.52
N HIS A 66 9.17 6.08 -4.34
CA HIS A 66 8.72 6.01 -5.72
C HIS A 66 7.19 5.99 -5.83
N ALA A 67 6.51 5.23 -4.98
CA ALA A 67 5.05 5.13 -4.96
C ALA A 67 4.36 6.41 -4.47
N ALA A 68 4.97 7.11 -3.51
CA ALA A 68 4.46 8.37 -2.96
C ALA A 68 4.83 9.59 -3.81
N ALA A 69 5.86 9.47 -4.66
CA ALA A 69 6.48 10.58 -5.40
C ALA A 69 6.97 11.74 -4.50
N ASP A 70 7.37 11.42 -3.27
CA ASP A 70 7.81 12.38 -2.27
C ASP A 70 9.05 11.87 -1.51
N PRO A 71 10.27 12.39 -1.79
CA PRO A 71 11.49 12.02 -1.07
C PRO A 71 11.46 12.30 0.44
N ALA A 72 10.65 13.28 0.88
CA ALA A 72 10.59 13.67 2.28
C ALA A 72 9.97 12.58 3.19
N ILE A 73 9.22 11.63 2.64
CA ILE A 73 8.70 10.53 3.45
C ILE A 73 9.79 9.66 4.08
N ALA A 74 11.02 9.67 3.54
CA ALA A 74 12.16 8.96 4.13
C ALA A 74 12.36 9.32 5.61
N ASP A 75 12.17 10.57 5.98
CA ASP A 75 12.35 11.03 7.35
C ASP A 75 11.24 10.57 8.30
N LEU A 76 10.09 10.17 7.76
CA LEU A 76 8.91 9.71 8.52
C LEU A 76 8.86 8.18 8.69
N ILE A 77 9.68 7.43 7.94
CA ILE A 77 9.67 5.97 7.99
C ILE A 77 10.34 5.48 9.27
N ALA A 78 9.60 4.69 10.05
CA ALA A 78 10.11 3.95 11.19
C ALA A 78 10.15 2.45 10.83
N PHE A 79 11.16 1.74 11.33
CA PHE A 79 11.34 0.32 11.11
C PHE A 79 12.04 -0.34 12.31
N THR A 80 11.85 -1.64 12.48
CA THR A 80 12.62 -2.45 13.43
C THR A 80 13.79 -3.12 12.72
N PRO A 81 14.97 -3.26 13.38
CA PRO A 81 16.10 -4.00 12.80
C PRO A 81 15.68 -5.39 12.33
N GLY A 82 16.11 -5.80 11.13
CA GLY A 82 15.83 -7.11 10.57
C GLY A 82 14.44 -7.32 9.98
N VAL A 83 13.56 -6.29 9.95
CA VAL A 83 12.19 -6.43 9.42
C VAL A 83 12.15 -6.90 7.98
N ALA A 84 13.04 -6.41 7.12
CA ALA A 84 13.09 -6.79 5.71
C ALA A 84 13.52 -8.24 5.54
N ALA A 85 14.55 -8.67 6.27
CA ALA A 85 15.01 -10.07 6.28
C ALA A 85 13.93 -11.02 6.84
N ALA A 86 13.25 -10.63 7.92
CA ALA A 86 12.17 -11.42 8.51
C ALA A 86 11.00 -11.59 7.52
N ALA A 87 10.60 -10.53 6.84
CA ALA A 87 9.55 -10.59 5.83
C ALA A 87 9.95 -11.47 4.62
N LEU A 88 11.18 -11.36 4.14
CA LEU A 88 11.69 -12.18 3.05
C LEU A 88 11.68 -13.67 3.44
N ASN A 89 12.24 -14.01 4.58
CA ASN A 89 12.28 -15.37 5.09
C ASN A 89 10.87 -15.97 5.27
N ALA A 90 9.92 -15.17 5.78
CA ALA A 90 8.53 -15.60 5.92
C ALA A 90 7.91 -15.93 4.55
N LEU A 91 8.09 -15.07 3.55
CA LEU A 91 7.57 -15.29 2.21
C LEU A 91 8.20 -16.50 1.51
N GLU A 92 9.50 -16.70 1.67
CA GLU A 92 10.22 -17.86 1.14
C GLU A 92 9.76 -19.17 1.82
N ALA A 93 9.40 -19.11 3.11
CA ALA A 93 8.81 -20.23 3.85
C ALA A 93 7.33 -20.49 3.51
N GLY A 94 6.72 -19.70 2.63
CA GLY A 94 5.33 -19.88 2.19
C GLY A 94 4.28 -19.18 3.05
N ALA A 95 4.70 -18.25 3.91
CA ALA A 95 3.78 -17.48 4.73
C ALA A 95 2.80 -16.65 3.86
N PRO A 96 1.54 -16.47 4.30
CA PRO A 96 0.60 -15.62 3.60
C PRO A 96 0.91 -14.13 3.82
N ILE A 97 0.46 -13.30 2.88
CA ILE A 97 0.35 -11.86 3.07
C ILE A 97 -1.11 -11.55 3.44
N LEU A 98 -1.32 -11.01 4.63
CA LEU A 98 -2.65 -10.63 5.13
C LEU A 98 -2.86 -9.13 4.91
N CYS A 99 -3.93 -8.76 4.21
CA CYS A 99 -4.21 -7.39 3.82
C CYS A 99 -5.50 -6.88 4.48
N ASP A 100 -5.47 -5.66 5.02
CA ASP A 100 -6.63 -5.00 5.64
C ASP A 100 -7.69 -4.55 4.64
N ALA A 101 -7.30 -4.32 3.38
CA ALA A 101 -8.19 -3.83 2.34
C ALA A 101 -7.92 -4.49 0.98
N SER A 102 -8.96 -4.58 0.15
CA SER A 102 -8.84 -5.11 -1.22
C SER A 102 -7.86 -4.30 -2.07
N MET A 103 -7.77 -2.99 -1.83
CA MET A 103 -6.83 -2.10 -2.50
C MET A 103 -5.39 -2.53 -2.24
N VAL A 104 -5.04 -2.83 -1.00
CA VAL A 104 -3.70 -3.32 -0.62
C VAL A 104 -3.41 -4.65 -1.29
N ALA A 105 -4.35 -5.61 -1.20
CA ALA A 105 -4.20 -6.92 -1.83
C ALA A 105 -4.00 -6.83 -3.36
N THR A 106 -4.73 -5.93 -4.02
CA THR A 106 -4.64 -5.72 -5.48
C THR A 106 -3.34 -5.00 -5.88
N GLY A 107 -2.81 -4.15 -5.00
CA GLY A 107 -1.55 -3.42 -5.24
C GLY A 107 -0.30 -4.30 -5.21
N ILE A 108 -0.39 -5.51 -4.64
CA ILE A 108 0.75 -6.43 -4.56
C ILE A 108 1.03 -7.06 -5.94
N ILE A 109 2.28 -6.93 -6.41
CA ILE A 109 2.71 -7.46 -7.70
C ILE A 109 2.95 -8.96 -7.58
N ARG A 110 1.93 -9.75 -7.93
CA ARG A 110 1.93 -11.21 -7.80
C ARG A 110 3.13 -11.89 -8.47
N SER A 111 3.55 -11.42 -9.63
CA SER A 111 4.67 -12.00 -10.40
C SER A 111 6.04 -11.83 -9.74
N ARG A 112 6.12 -11.06 -8.65
CA ARG A 112 7.35 -10.87 -7.86
C ARG A 112 7.39 -11.70 -6.58
N LEU A 113 6.32 -12.42 -6.28
CA LEU A 113 6.23 -13.28 -5.10
C LEU A 113 6.55 -14.73 -5.48
N PRO A 114 7.01 -15.54 -4.50
CA PRO A 114 7.04 -16.99 -4.67
C PRO A 114 5.66 -17.51 -5.12
N GLU A 115 5.64 -18.51 -5.98
CA GLU A 115 4.39 -19.01 -6.60
C GLU A 115 3.35 -19.45 -5.57
N HIS A 116 3.80 -20.05 -4.47
CA HIS A 116 2.97 -20.56 -3.38
C HIS A 116 2.49 -19.48 -2.39
N THR A 117 2.96 -18.24 -2.48
CA THR A 117 2.53 -17.16 -1.56
C THR A 117 1.06 -16.84 -1.74
N ARG A 118 0.28 -16.89 -0.67
CA ARG A 118 -1.13 -16.51 -0.67
C ARG A 118 -1.28 -15.05 -0.28
N ILE A 119 -2.12 -14.30 -1.00
CA ILE A 119 -2.54 -12.95 -0.63
C ILE A 119 -3.98 -13.07 -0.13
N ILE A 120 -4.22 -12.72 1.13
CA ILE A 120 -5.50 -12.93 1.82
C ILE A 120 -6.03 -11.59 2.29
N CYS A 121 -7.30 -11.31 1.98
CA CYS A 121 -8.02 -10.13 2.44
C CYS A 121 -9.46 -10.52 2.80
N HIS A 122 -9.80 -10.49 4.08
CA HIS A 122 -11.11 -10.91 4.57
C HIS A 122 -12.18 -9.80 4.53
N ILE A 123 -11.87 -8.59 4.02
CA ILE A 123 -12.81 -7.44 4.07
C ILE A 123 -14.19 -7.71 3.43
N LYS A 124 -14.29 -8.74 2.59
CA LYS A 124 -15.54 -9.19 1.96
C LYS A 124 -16.08 -10.50 2.55
N ASP A 125 -15.49 -11.01 3.63
CA ASP A 125 -15.96 -12.23 4.28
C ASP A 125 -17.37 -12.01 4.85
N PRO A 126 -18.33 -12.90 4.56
CA PRO A 126 -19.71 -12.76 5.01
C PRO A 126 -19.87 -12.81 6.54
N ARG A 127 -18.91 -13.34 7.29
CA ARG A 127 -18.88 -13.36 8.77
C ARG A 127 -18.68 -11.97 9.38
N LEU A 128 -17.99 -11.07 8.68
CA LEU A 128 -17.55 -9.78 9.24
C LEU A 128 -18.67 -8.89 9.79
N PRO A 129 -19.81 -8.71 9.12
CA PRO A 129 -20.85 -7.83 9.65
C PRO A 129 -21.32 -8.23 11.05
N ALA A 130 -21.55 -9.51 11.26
CA ALA A 130 -22.00 -10.04 12.57
C ALA A 130 -20.93 -9.92 13.65
N ILE A 131 -19.65 -10.19 13.30
CA ILE A 131 -18.52 -10.06 14.24
C ILE A 131 -18.32 -8.60 14.63
N ALA A 132 -18.31 -7.69 13.66
CA ALA A 132 -18.12 -6.28 13.89
C ALA A 132 -19.22 -5.67 14.77
N GLU A 133 -20.48 -6.06 14.53
CA GLU A 133 -21.62 -5.66 15.35
C GLU A 133 -21.51 -6.19 16.79
N ALA A 134 -21.25 -7.48 16.95
CA ALA A 134 -21.14 -8.12 18.26
C ALA A 134 -20.00 -7.54 19.11
N LYS A 135 -18.88 -7.15 18.48
CA LYS A 135 -17.71 -6.57 19.16
C LYS A 135 -17.73 -5.04 19.22
N GLY A 136 -18.69 -4.37 18.58
CA GLY A 136 -18.74 -2.91 18.49
C GLY A 136 -17.51 -2.30 17.79
N CYS A 137 -16.93 -2.98 16.80
CA CYS A 137 -15.71 -2.58 16.14
C CYS A 137 -15.88 -2.40 14.62
N THR A 138 -14.83 -1.95 13.93
CA THR A 138 -14.85 -1.83 12.47
C THR A 138 -14.71 -3.19 11.81
N LYS A 139 -15.20 -3.32 10.55
CA LYS A 139 -15.01 -4.55 9.77
C LYS A 139 -13.55 -4.92 9.56
N THR A 140 -12.67 -3.93 9.49
CA THR A 140 -11.22 -4.17 9.33
C THR A 140 -10.57 -4.68 10.60
N ALA A 141 -11.01 -4.23 11.79
CA ALA A 141 -10.60 -4.82 13.06
C ALA A 141 -11.15 -6.25 13.21
N ALA A 142 -12.45 -6.47 12.91
CA ALA A 142 -13.03 -7.80 12.90
C ALA A 142 -12.35 -8.77 11.90
N ALA A 143 -11.81 -8.28 10.80
CA ALA A 143 -11.03 -9.09 9.86
C ALA A 143 -9.74 -9.63 10.47
N VAL A 144 -9.12 -8.89 11.39
CA VAL A 144 -7.94 -9.37 12.14
C VAL A 144 -8.31 -10.52 13.07
N ASP A 145 -9.46 -10.44 13.73
CA ASP A 145 -9.97 -11.57 14.54
C ASP A 145 -10.17 -12.83 13.69
N LEU A 146 -10.70 -12.68 12.48
CA LEU A 146 -10.81 -13.82 11.55
C LEU A 146 -9.44 -14.39 11.14
N TRP A 147 -8.41 -13.56 10.99
CA TRP A 147 -7.06 -14.06 10.72
C TRP A 147 -6.57 -14.93 11.87
N GLN A 148 -6.88 -14.53 13.12
CA GLN A 148 -6.52 -15.29 14.30
C GLN A 148 -7.33 -16.59 14.39
N GLU A 149 -8.66 -16.53 14.21
CA GLU A 149 -9.54 -17.69 14.25
C GLU A 149 -9.19 -18.73 13.17
N ASP A 150 -8.85 -18.27 11.98
CA ASP A 150 -8.47 -19.12 10.84
C ASP A 150 -6.98 -19.57 10.92
N GLY A 151 -6.24 -19.22 12.00
CA GLY A 151 -4.86 -19.65 12.24
C GLY A 151 -3.84 -19.06 11.27
N LEU A 152 -4.13 -17.89 10.69
CA LEU A 152 -3.33 -17.29 9.61
C LEU A 152 -2.23 -16.37 10.09
N LEU A 153 -2.30 -15.84 11.32
CA LEU A 153 -1.39 -14.81 11.82
C LEU A 153 0.02 -15.30 12.10
N ASN A 154 0.16 -16.55 12.52
CA ASN A 154 1.47 -17.07 12.90
C ASN A 154 2.42 -17.13 11.70
N GLY A 155 3.51 -16.38 11.78
CA GLY A 155 4.52 -16.30 10.73
C GLY A 155 4.10 -15.48 9.49
N ALA A 156 2.89 -14.90 9.46
CA ALA A 156 2.39 -14.14 8.32
C ALA A 156 3.10 -12.79 8.14
N VAL A 157 3.08 -12.29 6.92
CA VAL A 157 3.37 -10.88 6.62
C VAL A 157 2.05 -10.12 6.64
N VAL A 158 1.93 -9.12 7.51
CA VAL A 158 0.71 -8.28 7.60
C VAL A 158 0.95 -6.94 6.91
N ALA A 159 0.11 -6.62 5.93
CA ALA A 159 0.16 -5.39 5.15
C ALA A 159 -1.09 -4.54 5.43
N ILE A 160 -0.92 -3.45 6.17
CA ILE A 160 -1.98 -2.51 6.51
C ILE A 160 -1.72 -1.20 5.79
N GLY A 161 -2.59 -0.83 4.87
CA GLY A 161 -2.46 0.36 4.05
C GLY A 161 -3.68 1.26 4.03
N ASN A 162 -4.75 0.89 4.79
CA ASN A 162 -5.99 1.66 4.77
C ASN A 162 -6.57 1.95 6.16
N ALA A 163 -6.58 0.97 7.07
CA ALA A 163 -7.37 1.08 8.29
C ALA A 163 -6.49 1.08 9.56
N PRO A 164 -6.36 2.24 10.27
CA PRO A 164 -5.66 2.27 11.56
C PRO A 164 -6.23 1.29 12.60
N THR A 165 -7.54 1.06 12.56
CA THR A 165 -8.20 0.10 13.47
C THR A 165 -7.75 -1.34 13.26
N ALA A 166 -7.38 -1.74 12.04
CA ALA A 166 -6.77 -3.03 11.79
C ALA A 166 -5.37 -3.12 12.42
N LEU A 167 -4.56 -2.05 12.33
CA LEU A 167 -3.25 -1.99 12.95
C LEU A 167 -3.36 -2.12 14.47
N PHE A 168 -4.24 -1.36 15.11
CA PHE A 168 -4.45 -1.45 16.55
C PHE A 168 -4.88 -2.86 16.97
N ARG A 169 -5.80 -3.48 16.22
CA ARG A 169 -6.24 -4.84 16.55
C ARG A 169 -5.13 -5.88 16.38
N VAL A 170 -4.27 -5.75 15.37
CA VAL A 170 -3.09 -6.62 15.23
C VAL A 170 -2.17 -6.48 16.44
N LEU A 171 -1.91 -5.25 16.92
CA LEU A 171 -1.07 -5.04 18.11
C LEU A 171 -1.70 -5.64 19.37
N GLU A 172 -3.02 -5.52 19.54
CA GLU A 172 -3.76 -6.17 20.65
C GLU A 172 -3.62 -7.70 20.59
N VAL A 173 -3.84 -8.30 19.41
CA VAL A 173 -3.70 -9.76 19.22
C VAL A 173 -2.28 -10.23 19.48
N ILE A 174 -1.27 -9.47 19.04
CA ILE A 174 0.13 -9.79 19.34
C ILE A 174 0.35 -9.78 20.85
N HIS A 175 -0.17 -8.79 21.56
CA HIS A 175 -0.03 -8.72 23.01
C HIS A 175 -0.78 -9.84 23.72
N GLU A 176 -2.00 -10.17 23.28
CA GLU A 176 -2.85 -11.18 23.90
C GLU A 176 -2.30 -12.62 23.75
N TYR A 177 -1.65 -12.92 22.62
CA TYR A 177 -1.31 -14.31 22.24
C TYR A 177 0.17 -14.61 22.05
N PHE A 178 1.03 -13.60 21.95
CA PHE A 178 2.45 -13.77 21.62
C PHE A 178 3.42 -13.05 22.57
N VAL A 179 2.91 -12.30 23.55
CA VAL A 179 3.73 -11.64 24.58
C VAL A 179 3.37 -12.29 25.93
N ASP A 180 4.27 -13.15 26.42
CA ASP A 180 4.25 -13.69 27.78
C ASP A 180 4.87 -12.70 28.79
#